data_f57c072a94c55960f7bae384b7a34646
#
_entry.id   f57c072a94c55960f7bae384b7a34646
#
_cell.length_a   1.000
_cell.length_b   1.000
_cell.length_c   1.000
_cell.angle_alpha   90.00
_cell.angle_beta   90.00
_cell.angle_gamma   90.00
#
_symmetry.space_group_name_H-M   'P 1'
#
loop_
_entity.id
_entity.type
_entity.pdbx_description
1 polymer ?
#
loop_
_entity_poly.entity_id
_entity_poly.type
_entity_poly.pdbx_seq_one_letter_code
_entity_poly.pdbx_strand_id
1 'polypeptide(L)'
;ILNIAKGYRGKNLADILAIAGSKDKALNFIRTMITSPEDLLNEYFDTEIVKAPLARLAAEIGAPPSQKGITAGLMMLAMRHHPGMARPKGGTGALTQALVKLVTAKGGKILTEQMVKEVIVEDNRAIGVKVAGDKEYRANQAVISNIDVRRLFLQLITPDVIKPELREKVDRRITNN
;
A
#
# COMPACT_ATOMS: atom_id res chain seq x y z
N ILE A 1 -4.78 -0.92 -19.34
CA ILE A 1 -4.79 -0.49 -17.92
C ILE A 1 -3.80 -1.32 -17.11
N LEU A 2 -3.78 -2.67 -17.22
CA LEU A 2 -2.83 -3.53 -16.48
C LEU A 2 -1.35 -3.28 -16.85
N ASN A 3 -1.05 -2.88 -18.09
CA ASN A 3 0.31 -2.55 -18.52
C ASN A 3 0.80 -1.22 -17.94
N ILE A 4 -0.11 -0.30 -17.61
CA ILE A 4 0.21 0.99 -16.97
C ILE A 4 0.72 0.77 -15.54
N ALA A 5 0.13 -0.18 -14.80
CA ALA A 5 0.50 -0.43 -13.40
C ALA A 5 1.85 -1.13 -13.22
N LYS A 6 2.35 -1.86 -14.22
CA LYS A 6 3.55 -2.71 -14.09
C LYS A 6 4.90 -2.04 -14.26
N GLY A 7 4.97 -0.77 -14.62
CA GLY A 7 6.27 -0.15 -14.84
C GLY A 7 6.25 1.31 -15.26
N TYR A 8 5.14 2.01 -15.02
CA TYR A 8 5.06 3.42 -15.36
C TYR A 8 6.03 4.23 -14.49
N ARG A 9 7.20 4.48 -15.03
CA ARG A 9 8.08 5.57 -14.64
C ARG A 9 7.94 6.73 -15.63
N GLY A 10 6.70 6.97 -16.10
CA GLY A 10 6.41 7.98 -17.09
C GLY A 10 6.87 9.36 -16.63
N LYS A 11 7.70 9.98 -17.42
CA LYS A 11 8.26 11.29 -17.15
C LYS A 11 7.56 12.41 -17.90
N ASN A 12 6.72 12.08 -18.91
CA ASN A 12 6.09 13.08 -19.77
C ASN A 12 4.81 12.55 -20.47
N LEU A 13 4.09 13.47 -21.12
CA LEU A 13 2.85 13.17 -21.81
C LEU A 13 3.04 12.16 -22.97
N ALA A 14 4.20 12.14 -23.61
CA ALA A 14 4.47 11.23 -24.71
C ALA A 14 4.44 9.77 -24.26
N ASP A 15 4.90 9.47 -23.05
CA ASP A 15 4.84 8.11 -22.48
C ASP A 15 3.39 7.66 -22.27
N ILE A 16 2.51 8.58 -21.84
CA ILE A 16 1.08 8.29 -21.66
C ILE A 16 0.43 8.02 -23.02
N LEU A 17 0.76 8.81 -24.03
CA LEU A 17 0.26 8.64 -25.41
C LEU A 17 0.70 7.30 -26.01
N ALA A 18 1.95 6.92 -25.81
CA ALA A 18 2.50 5.64 -26.28
C ALA A 18 1.78 4.45 -25.65
N ILE A 19 1.47 4.51 -24.35
CA ILE A 19 0.76 3.46 -23.61
C ILE A 19 -0.72 3.38 -24.01
N ALA A 20 -1.36 4.52 -24.29
CA ALA A 20 -2.77 4.58 -24.65
C ALA A 20 -3.04 4.09 -26.09
N GLY A 21 -2.03 4.10 -26.95
CA GLY A 21 -2.13 3.66 -28.35
C GLY A 21 -2.84 4.65 -29.29
N SER A 22 -3.50 5.70 -28.78
CA SER A 22 -4.04 6.81 -29.56
C SER A 22 -4.20 8.07 -28.69
N LYS A 23 -4.22 9.24 -29.36
CA LYS A 23 -4.42 10.53 -28.70
C LYS A 23 -5.76 10.61 -27.97
N ASP A 24 -6.84 10.12 -28.59
CA ASP A 24 -8.17 10.18 -28.01
C ASP A 24 -8.31 9.32 -26.75
N LYS A 25 -7.72 8.13 -26.75
CA LYS A 25 -7.67 7.27 -25.56
C LYS A 25 -6.86 7.90 -24.43
N ALA A 26 -5.76 8.57 -24.76
CA ALA A 26 -4.95 9.26 -23.76
C ALA A 26 -5.71 10.45 -23.17
N LEU A 27 -6.37 11.26 -23.98
CA LEU A 27 -7.19 12.39 -23.53
C LEU A 27 -8.36 11.93 -22.66
N ASN A 28 -9.07 10.87 -23.07
CA ASN A 28 -10.14 10.29 -22.27
C ASN A 28 -9.63 9.74 -20.93
N PHE A 29 -8.46 9.12 -20.91
CA PHE A 29 -7.85 8.66 -19.67
C PHE A 29 -7.52 9.84 -18.74
N ILE A 30 -6.89 10.90 -19.26
CA ILE A 30 -6.57 12.09 -18.47
C ILE A 30 -7.86 12.75 -17.95
N ARG A 31 -8.86 12.94 -18.82
CA ARG A 31 -10.17 13.48 -18.43
C ARG A 31 -10.77 12.66 -17.29
N THR A 32 -10.79 11.34 -17.43
CA THR A 32 -11.29 10.43 -16.40
C THR A 32 -10.54 10.60 -15.08
N MET A 33 -9.24 10.77 -15.11
CA MET A 33 -8.42 10.92 -13.91
C MET A 33 -8.66 12.23 -13.15
N ILE A 34 -9.00 13.32 -13.86
CA ILE A 34 -9.26 14.64 -13.25
C ILE A 34 -10.73 14.88 -12.90
N THR A 35 -11.65 14.07 -13.42
CA THR A 35 -13.09 14.14 -13.13
C THR A 35 -13.36 13.51 -11.74
N SER A 36 -14.49 13.85 -11.11
CA SER A 36 -14.94 13.16 -9.90
C SER A 36 -15.63 11.83 -10.26
N PRO A 37 -15.60 10.82 -9.38
CA PRO A 37 -16.41 9.62 -9.55
C PRO A 37 -17.91 9.90 -9.75
N GLU A 38 -18.44 10.87 -9.01
CA GLU A 38 -19.85 11.29 -9.10
C GLU A 38 -20.17 11.84 -10.49
N ASP A 39 -19.37 12.78 -11.00
CA ASP A 39 -19.57 13.34 -12.34
C ASP A 39 -19.49 12.25 -13.40
N LEU A 40 -18.50 11.35 -13.31
CA LEU A 40 -18.35 10.25 -14.25
C LEU A 40 -19.55 9.30 -14.20
N LEU A 41 -20.05 8.95 -13.02
CA LEU A 41 -21.22 8.08 -12.88
C LEU A 41 -22.47 8.75 -13.43
N ASN A 42 -22.62 10.05 -13.28
CA ASN A 42 -23.75 10.83 -13.84
C ASN A 42 -23.72 10.88 -15.38
N GLU A 43 -22.56 10.75 -16.01
CA GLU A 43 -22.45 10.65 -17.47
C GLU A 43 -22.92 9.30 -18.02
N TYR A 44 -22.76 8.22 -17.25
CA TYR A 44 -23.03 6.85 -17.73
C TYR A 44 -24.31 6.23 -17.20
N PHE A 45 -24.88 6.75 -16.13
CA PHE A 45 -26.04 6.15 -15.47
C PHE A 45 -27.06 7.20 -15.05
N ASP A 46 -28.35 6.92 -15.31
CA ASP A 46 -29.47 7.80 -14.98
C ASP A 46 -30.04 7.54 -13.56
N THR A 47 -29.88 6.30 -13.04
CA THR A 47 -30.55 5.89 -11.81
C THR A 47 -29.61 5.85 -10.60
N GLU A 48 -30.09 6.38 -9.48
CA GLU A 48 -29.36 6.37 -8.21
C GLU A 48 -29.10 4.96 -7.68
N ILE A 49 -29.99 4.01 -7.99
CA ILE A 49 -29.82 2.59 -7.59
C ILE A 49 -28.51 2.00 -8.10
N VAL A 50 -28.06 2.42 -9.30
CA VAL A 50 -26.78 1.99 -9.88
C VAL A 50 -25.65 2.87 -9.42
N LYS A 51 -25.85 4.19 -9.38
CA LYS A 51 -24.82 5.18 -9.04
C LYS A 51 -24.33 5.04 -7.59
N ALA A 52 -25.25 4.91 -6.64
CA ALA A 52 -24.90 4.90 -5.21
C ALA A 52 -23.93 3.78 -4.79
N PRO A 53 -24.14 2.49 -5.15
CA PRO A 53 -23.18 1.45 -4.82
C PRO A 53 -21.83 1.62 -5.50
N LEU A 54 -21.78 2.14 -6.75
CA LEU A 54 -20.54 2.41 -7.46
C LEU A 54 -19.78 3.60 -6.83
N ALA A 55 -20.49 4.67 -6.46
CA ALA A 55 -19.92 5.80 -5.75
C ALA A 55 -19.34 5.39 -4.38
N ARG A 56 -20.04 4.51 -3.65
CA ARG A 56 -19.52 3.94 -2.40
C ARG A 56 -18.21 3.20 -2.59
N LEU A 57 -18.10 2.40 -3.67
CA LEU A 57 -16.85 1.70 -3.97
C LEU A 57 -15.71 2.66 -4.31
N ALA A 58 -16.00 3.76 -5.01
CA ALA A 58 -15.02 4.80 -5.25
C ALA A 58 -14.54 5.47 -3.95
N ALA A 59 -15.43 5.62 -2.97
CA ALA A 59 -15.11 6.21 -1.67
C ALA A 59 -14.25 5.31 -0.77
N GLU A 60 -14.06 4.03 -1.11
CA GLU A 60 -13.18 3.13 -0.33
C GLU A 60 -11.71 3.60 -0.28
N ILE A 61 -11.31 4.50 -1.16
CA ILE A 61 -9.97 5.13 -1.10
C ILE A 61 -9.86 6.26 -0.06
N GLY A 62 -10.93 6.51 0.71
CA GLY A 62 -10.92 7.47 1.81
C GLY A 62 -11.28 8.90 1.44
N ALA A 63 -11.93 9.13 0.28
CA ALA A 63 -12.36 10.46 -0.15
C ALA A 63 -13.82 10.44 -0.67
N PRO A 64 -14.57 11.55 -0.56
CA PRO A 64 -15.96 11.62 -1.02
C PRO A 64 -16.02 11.47 -2.55
N PRO A 65 -17.09 10.83 -3.11
CA PRO A 65 -17.25 10.63 -4.55
C PRO A 65 -17.26 11.91 -5.39
N SER A 66 -17.63 13.03 -4.80
CA SER A 66 -17.63 14.37 -5.43
C SER A 66 -16.23 14.98 -5.57
N GLN A 67 -15.23 14.41 -4.90
CA GLN A 67 -13.86 14.92 -4.99
C GLN A 67 -13.24 14.59 -6.35
N LYS A 68 -12.72 15.61 -7.02
CA LYS A 68 -12.00 15.45 -8.30
C LYS A 68 -10.66 14.75 -8.10
N GLY A 69 -10.23 14.01 -9.13
CA GLY A 69 -8.94 13.33 -9.13
C GLY A 69 -8.90 11.98 -8.42
N ILE A 70 -10.03 11.52 -7.87
CA ILE A 70 -10.11 10.23 -7.17
C ILE A 70 -10.80 9.12 -7.98
N THR A 71 -11.06 9.34 -9.25
CA THR A 71 -11.74 8.37 -10.14
C THR A 71 -10.99 7.04 -10.25
N ALA A 72 -9.69 7.03 -9.90
CA ALA A 72 -8.93 5.79 -9.70
C ALA A 72 -9.62 4.79 -8.75
N GLY A 73 -10.47 5.25 -7.81
CA GLY A 73 -11.31 4.41 -6.98
C GLY A 73 -12.27 3.53 -7.79
N LEU A 74 -12.83 4.03 -8.88
CA LEU A 74 -13.66 3.24 -9.79
C LEU A 74 -12.85 2.21 -10.57
N MET A 75 -11.56 2.45 -10.82
CA MET A 75 -10.68 1.44 -11.45
C MET A 75 -10.49 0.21 -10.57
N MET A 76 -10.56 0.35 -9.25
CA MET A 76 -10.52 -0.80 -8.34
C MET A 76 -11.70 -1.75 -8.57
N LEU A 77 -12.86 -1.22 -8.99
CA LEU A 77 -14.00 -2.04 -9.37
C LEU A 77 -13.67 -2.91 -10.59
N ALA A 78 -13.11 -2.32 -11.65
CA ALA A 78 -12.68 -3.08 -12.83
C ALA A 78 -11.60 -4.12 -12.50
N MET A 79 -10.66 -3.79 -11.60
CA MET A 79 -9.65 -4.74 -11.12
C MET A 79 -10.24 -5.90 -10.34
N ARG A 80 -11.35 -5.69 -9.61
CA ARG A 80 -12.05 -6.76 -8.89
C ARG A 80 -12.76 -7.74 -9.83
N HIS A 81 -13.19 -7.28 -11.00
CA HIS A 81 -13.86 -8.15 -11.98
C HIS A 81 -12.89 -9.08 -12.73
N HIS A 82 -11.64 -8.66 -12.93
CA HIS A 82 -10.69 -9.43 -13.75
C HIS A 82 -10.18 -10.70 -13.04
N PRO A 83 -9.59 -10.64 -11.83
CA PRO A 83 -9.15 -11.84 -11.10
C PRO A 83 -10.26 -12.47 -10.27
N GLY A 84 -11.40 -11.78 -10.13
CA GLY A 84 -12.44 -12.11 -9.17
C GLY A 84 -12.07 -11.72 -7.73
N MET A 85 -13.05 -11.85 -6.87
CA MET A 85 -12.87 -11.69 -5.42
C MET A 85 -13.05 -13.03 -4.73
N ALA A 86 -12.09 -13.42 -3.92
CA ALA A 86 -12.17 -14.63 -3.14
C ALA A 86 -12.02 -14.32 -1.64
N ARG A 87 -12.66 -15.11 -0.81
CA ARG A 87 -12.45 -15.14 0.63
C ARG A 87 -11.87 -16.49 1.02
N PRO A 88 -10.84 -16.54 1.86
CA PRO A 88 -10.29 -17.80 2.32
C PRO A 88 -11.37 -18.64 3.03
N LYS A 89 -11.44 -19.93 2.73
CA LYS A 89 -12.28 -20.86 3.49
C LYS A 89 -11.78 -20.88 4.94
N GLY A 90 -12.67 -20.64 5.90
CA GLY A 90 -12.33 -20.48 7.31
C GLY A 90 -11.97 -19.05 7.73
N GLY A 91 -12.21 -18.05 6.86
CA GLY A 91 -11.97 -16.63 7.15
C GLY A 91 -10.53 -16.16 6.89
N THR A 92 -10.26 -14.89 7.14
CA THR A 92 -8.94 -14.28 6.90
C THR A 92 -7.83 -14.89 7.76
N GLY A 93 -8.16 -15.38 8.97
CA GLY A 93 -7.22 -16.10 9.82
C GLY A 93 -6.66 -17.37 9.18
N ALA A 94 -7.42 -18.04 8.30
CA ALA A 94 -6.94 -19.20 7.58
C ALA A 94 -5.78 -18.88 6.62
N LEU A 95 -5.76 -17.67 6.04
CA LEU A 95 -4.64 -17.18 5.23
C LEU A 95 -3.38 -17.04 6.10
N THR A 96 -3.51 -16.42 7.28
CA THR A 96 -2.39 -16.30 8.23
C THR A 96 -1.84 -17.66 8.62
N GLN A 97 -2.72 -18.62 8.93
CA GLN A 97 -2.29 -19.98 9.27
C GLN A 97 -1.61 -20.70 8.09
N ALA A 98 -2.05 -20.47 6.87
CA ALA A 98 -1.38 -21.02 5.68
C ALA A 98 0.03 -20.43 5.52
N LEU A 99 0.21 -19.13 5.76
CA LEU A 99 1.53 -18.48 5.72
C LEU A 99 2.44 -19.00 6.86
N VAL A 100 1.91 -19.19 8.06
CA VAL A 100 2.64 -19.81 9.19
C VAL A 100 3.16 -21.18 8.77
N LYS A 101 2.31 -22.03 8.20
CA LYS A 101 2.69 -23.37 7.74
C LYS A 101 3.79 -23.29 6.66
N LEU A 102 3.66 -22.36 5.71
CA LEU A 102 4.66 -22.18 4.67
C LEU A 102 6.02 -21.77 5.24
N VAL A 103 6.06 -20.77 6.12
CA VAL A 103 7.29 -20.30 6.77
C VAL A 103 7.95 -21.45 7.52
N THR A 104 7.18 -22.18 8.34
CA THR A 104 7.70 -23.30 9.13
C THR A 104 8.21 -24.44 8.25
N ALA A 105 7.49 -24.80 7.17
CA ALA A 105 7.92 -25.80 6.21
C ALA A 105 9.22 -25.44 5.47
N LYS A 106 9.54 -24.14 5.38
CA LYS A 106 10.81 -23.62 4.85
C LYS A 106 11.90 -23.47 5.91
N GLY A 107 11.71 -23.98 7.11
CA GLY A 107 12.67 -23.90 8.22
C GLY A 107 12.65 -22.58 8.98
N GLY A 108 11.72 -21.68 8.66
CA GLY A 108 11.54 -20.43 9.41
C GLY A 108 10.93 -20.66 10.79
N LYS A 109 11.23 -19.76 11.71
CA LYS A 109 10.66 -19.74 13.07
C LYS A 109 9.75 -18.53 13.23
N ILE A 110 8.59 -18.73 13.85
CA ILE A 110 7.65 -17.67 14.21
C ILE A 110 7.62 -17.59 15.73
N LEU A 111 7.90 -16.41 16.26
CA LEU A 111 7.93 -16.12 17.68
C LEU A 111 6.84 -15.09 17.99
N THR A 112 5.85 -15.47 18.75
CA THR A 112 4.80 -14.58 19.25
C THR A 112 5.18 -14.01 20.60
N GLU A 113 4.47 -12.97 21.07
CA GLU A 113 4.69 -12.33 22.38
C GLU A 113 6.11 -11.80 22.60
N GLN A 114 6.83 -11.52 21.49
CA GLN A 114 8.17 -10.96 21.49
C GLN A 114 8.11 -9.49 21.04
N MET A 115 7.77 -8.58 21.96
CA MET A 115 7.72 -7.16 21.65
C MET A 115 9.14 -6.64 21.39
N VAL A 116 9.40 -6.19 20.15
CA VAL A 116 10.66 -5.55 19.79
C VAL A 116 10.75 -4.19 20.48
N LYS A 117 11.85 -3.94 21.15
CA LYS A 117 12.19 -2.71 21.86
C LYS A 117 13.22 -1.87 21.14
N GLU A 118 14.11 -2.52 20.41
CA GLU A 118 15.20 -1.85 19.73
C GLU A 118 15.61 -2.63 18.47
N VAL A 119 16.03 -1.89 17.43
CA VAL A 119 16.76 -2.43 16.28
C VAL A 119 18.24 -2.22 16.53
N ILE A 120 18.99 -3.32 16.60
CA ILE A 120 20.44 -3.26 16.83
C ILE A 120 21.11 -2.84 15.52
N VAL A 121 21.86 -1.72 15.58
CA VAL A 121 22.57 -1.16 14.43
C VAL A 121 24.06 -1.10 14.75
N GLU A 122 24.88 -1.71 13.91
CA GLU A 122 26.34 -1.64 13.95
C GLU A 122 26.83 -1.23 12.56
N ASP A 123 27.78 -0.32 12.46
CA ASP A 123 28.36 0.18 11.20
C ASP A 123 27.32 0.60 10.15
N ASN A 124 26.29 1.36 10.57
CA ASN A 124 25.15 1.77 9.73
C ASN A 124 24.31 0.62 9.14
N ARG A 125 24.40 -0.57 9.68
CA ARG A 125 23.67 -1.75 9.26
C ARG A 125 22.81 -2.30 10.38
N ALA A 126 21.54 -2.56 10.11
CA ALA A 126 20.67 -3.28 11.04
C ALA A 126 21.08 -4.76 11.07
N ILE A 127 21.54 -5.23 12.22
CA ILE A 127 22.11 -6.58 12.41
C ILE A 127 21.26 -7.46 13.32
N GLY A 128 20.17 -6.93 13.89
CA GLY A 128 19.32 -7.69 14.78
C GLY A 128 18.24 -6.84 15.45
N VAL A 129 17.55 -7.47 16.37
CA VAL A 129 16.55 -6.82 17.21
C VAL A 129 16.69 -7.27 18.65
N LYS A 130 16.40 -6.35 19.58
CA LYS A 130 16.27 -6.61 21.01
C LYS A 130 14.78 -6.62 21.37
N VAL A 131 14.36 -7.63 22.11
CA VAL A 131 12.96 -7.76 22.54
C VAL A 131 12.83 -7.51 24.04
N ALA A 132 11.60 -7.46 24.53
CA ALA A 132 11.33 -7.36 25.97
C ALA A 132 12.03 -8.49 26.73
N GLY A 133 12.65 -8.16 27.89
CA GLY A 133 13.47 -9.10 28.63
C GLY A 133 14.92 -9.20 28.14
N ASP A 134 15.38 -8.21 27.38
CA ASP A 134 16.78 -8.04 26.93
C ASP A 134 17.34 -9.16 26.06
N LYS A 135 16.49 -10.03 25.54
CA LYS A 135 16.89 -11.07 24.59
C LYS A 135 17.13 -10.49 23.21
N GLU A 136 18.24 -10.88 22.58
CA GLU A 136 18.61 -10.44 21.23
C GLU A 136 18.40 -11.55 20.21
N TYR A 137 17.99 -11.13 19.01
CA TYR A 137 17.93 -11.97 17.82
C TYR A 137 18.78 -11.31 16.73
N ARG A 138 19.86 -11.99 16.32
CA ARG A 138 20.79 -11.52 15.28
C ARG A 138 20.33 -11.98 13.90
N ALA A 139 20.46 -11.10 12.92
CA ALA A 139 20.12 -11.34 11.53
C ALA A 139 21.39 -11.59 10.71
N ASN A 140 21.44 -12.68 9.94
CA ASN A 140 22.59 -13.00 9.09
C ASN A 140 22.66 -12.12 7.83
N GLN A 141 21.50 -11.67 7.31
CA GLN A 141 21.43 -10.92 6.04
C GLN A 141 20.75 -9.57 6.21
N ALA A 142 19.55 -9.52 6.75
CA ALA A 142 18.74 -8.30 6.86
C ALA A 142 17.73 -8.38 7.99
N VAL A 143 17.36 -7.21 8.52
CA VAL A 143 16.19 -7.01 9.38
C VAL A 143 15.09 -6.38 8.53
N ILE A 144 13.94 -7.02 8.43
CA ILE A 144 12.79 -6.55 7.68
C ILE A 144 11.71 -6.11 8.67
N SER A 145 11.19 -4.90 8.49
CA SER A 145 10.14 -4.34 9.35
C SER A 145 8.94 -3.91 8.53
N ASN A 146 7.73 -4.26 8.97
CA ASN A 146 6.46 -3.79 8.42
C ASN A 146 5.60 -3.02 9.44
N ILE A 147 6.24 -2.51 10.49
CA ILE A 147 5.58 -1.65 11.48
C ILE A 147 5.47 -0.21 10.98
N ASP A 148 4.74 0.63 11.71
CA ASP A 148 4.65 2.06 11.41
C ASP A 148 6.05 2.70 11.33
N VAL A 149 6.25 3.52 10.28
CA VAL A 149 7.55 4.12 10.00
C VAL A 149 8.02 5.10 11.08
N ARG A 150 7.10 5.84 11.70
CA ARG A 150 7.45 6.76 12.80
C ARG A 150 7.91 5.97 14.02
N ARG A 151 7.17 4.91 14.37
CA ARG A 151 7.55 4.03 15.46
C ARG A 151 8.92 3.39 15.23
N LEU A 152 9.19 2.91 14.02
CA LEU A 152 10.48 2.35 13.67
C LEU A 152 11.62 3.34 13.87
N PHE A 153 11.54 4.49 13.19
CA PHE A 153 12.65 5.44 13.13
C PHE A 153 12.75 6.37 14.33
N LEU A 154 11.65 6.62 15.05
CA LEU A 154 11.66 7.56 16.18
C LEU A 154 11.73 6.88 17.55
N GLN A 155 11.38 5.58 17.62
CA GLN A 155 11.30 4.87 18.89
C GLN A 155 12.20 3.63 18.98
N LEU A 156 12.41 2.89 17.88
CA LEU A 156 13.12 1.61 17.90
C LEU A 156 14.55 1.66 17.38
N ILE A 157 14.92 2.70 16.65
CA ILE A 157 16.29 2.92 16.19
C ILE A 157 16.90 4.06 17.00
N THR A 158 18.12 3.86 17.48
CA THR A 158 18.86 4.87 18.22
C THR A 158 19.02 6.16 17.38
N PRO A 159 18.73 7.34 17.93
CA PRO A 159 18.77 8.60 17.18
C PRO A 159 20.08 8.86 16.46
N ASP A 160 21.20 8.51 17.09
CA ASP A 160 22.55 8.85 16.61
C ASP A 160 22.92 8.16 15.28
N VAL A 161 22.25 7.07 14.93
CA VAL A 161 22.49 6.35 13.67
C VAL A 161 21.57 6.80 12.53
N ILE A 162 20.64 7.71 12.80
CA ILE A 162 19.70 8.24 11.81
C ILE A 162 20.12 9.63 11.39
N LYS A 163 20.28 9.85 10.07
CA LYS A 163 20.56 11.21 9.56
C LYS A 163 19.47 12.19 9.99
N PRO A 164 19.83 13.38 10.50
CA PRO A 164 18.84 14.36 10.99
C PRO A 164 17.76 14.70 9.97
N GLU A 165 18.11 14.83 8.68
CA GLU A 165 17.15 15.15 7.62
C GLU A 165 16.13 14.03 7.41
N LEU A 166 16.54 12.76 7.57
CA LEU A 166 15.63 11.63 7.48
C LEU A 166 14.68 11.60 8.68
N ARG A 167 15.21 11.83 9.88
CA ARG A 167 14.41 11.90 11.11
C ARG A 167 13.33 12.98 11.02
N GLU A 168 13.70 14.16 10.57
CA GLU A 168 12.76 15.27 10.37
C GLU A 168 11.68 14.96 9.31
N LYS A 169 12.06 14.35 8.20
CA LYS A 169 11.10 13.89 7.17
C LYS A 169 10.11 12.86 7.70
N VAL A 170 10.57 11.93 8.53
CA VAL A 170 9.72 10.91 9.15
C VAL A 170 8.79 11.54 10.18
N ASP A 171 9.30 12.49 10.97
CA ASP A 171 8.51 13.16 12.00
C ASP A 171 7.39 14.03 11.43
N ARG A 172 7.65 14.71 10.29
CA ARG A 172 6.62 15.49 9.57
C ARG A 172 5.58 14.65 8.84
N ARG A 173 5.78 13.33 8.71
CA ARG A 173 4.82 12.47 8.02
C ARG A 173 3.54 12.35 8.82
N ILE A 174 2.44 12.81 8.24
CA ILE A 174 1.10 12.64 8.82
C ILE A 174 0.72 11.17 8.63
N THR A 175 0.51 10.48 9.73
CA THR A 175 -0.13 9.16 9.73
C THR A 175 -1.63 9.39 9.92
N ASN A 176 -2.43 8.97 8.95
CA ASN A 176 -3.86 8.89 9.15
C ASN A 176 -4.13 7.75 10.16
N ASN A 177 -4.46 8.13 11.38
CA ASN A 177 -4.99 7.21 12.39
C ASN A 177 -6.48 6.94 12.14
#